data_02f45f9f326fda2d1f7317295a95fc8f
#
_entry.id   02f45f9f326fda2d1f7317295a95fc8f
#
_cell.length_a   1.000
_cell.length_b   1.000
_cell.length_c   1.000
_cell.angle_alpha   90.00
_cell.angle_beta   90.00
_cell.angle_gamma   90.00
#
_symmetry.space_group_name_H-M   'P 1'
#
loop_
_entity.id
_entity.type
_entity.pdbx_description
1 polymer ?
#
loop_
_entity_poly.entity_id
_entity_poly.type
_entity_poly.pdbx_seq_one_letter_code
_entity_poly.pdbx_strand_id
1 'polypeptide(L)'
;MAAGPTLINSVVRALRLLDLVAEQGRPVSAKKLARLSDTALATTYHLLRTLVHEGYLAKTEDGYVVGVRPAMVAARQQDSLVGQRIHQQLRVLHDELRAASYMAVLRDGEMVLVDIVDSPAAPRTDLWVDLTDSA
;
A
#
# COMPACT_ATOMS: atom_id res chain seq x y z
N MET A 1 -19.68 -22.33 18.71
CA MET A 1 -19.29 -21.39 17.64
C MET A 1 -18.16 -20.50 18.15
N ALA A 2 -17.01 -20.55 17.52
CA ALA A 2 -15.95 -19.60 17.83
C ALA A 2 -16.40 -18.20 17.38
N ALA A 3 -16.39 -17.21 18.30
CA ALA A 3 -16.57 -15.82 17.92
C ALA A 3 -15.45 -15.43 16.95
N GLY A 4 -15.79 -14.77 15.85
CA GLY A 4 -14.79 -14.22 14.92
C GLY A 4 -13.87 -13.22 15.62
N PRO A 5 -12.71 -12.89 15.02
CA PRO A 5 -11.78 -11.95 15.62
C PRO A 5 -12.44 -10.60 15.85
N THR A 6 -12.22 -10.02 17.02
CA THR A 6 -12.72 -8.68 17.35
C THR A 6 -11.87 -7.64 16.63
N LEU A 7 -12.48 -6.87 15.74
CA LEU A 7 -11.83 -5.77 15.04
C LEU A 7 -12.05 -4.45 15.80
N ILE A 8 -11.02 -3.62 15.82
CA ILE A 8 -11.10 -2.26 16.35
C ILE A 8 -11.52 -1.32 15.21
N ASN A 9 -12.78 -0.93 15.22
CA ASN A 9 -13.38 -0.19 14.10
C ASN A 9 -12.67 1.14 13.77
N SER A 10 -12.16 1.85 14.78
CA SER A 10 -11.41 3.08 14.53
C SER A 10 -10.10 2.84 13.77
N VAL A 11 -9.42 1.73 14.04
CA VAL A 11 -8.20 1.33 13.31
C VAL A 11 -8.55 0.95 11.88
N VAL A 12 -9.59 0.14 11.69
CA VAL A 12 -10.06 -0.24 10.34
C VAL A 12 -10.42 0.99 9.52
N ARG A 13 -11.15 1.94 10.10
CA ARG A 13 -11.52 3.18 9.41
C ARG A 13 -10.33 4.06 9.08
N ALA A 14 -9.35 4.16 10.00
CA ALA A 14 -8.13 4.93 9.75
C ALA A 14 -7.32 4.35 8.58
N LEU A 15 -7.12 3.03 8.55
CA LEU A 15 -6.42 2.35 7.45
C LEU A 15 -7.16 2.50 6.12
N ARG A 16 -8.49 2.41 6.14
CA ARG A 16 -9.31 2.63 4.94
C ARG A 16 -9.18 4.07 4.41
N LEU A 17 -9.11 5.07 5.29
CA LEU A 17 -8.85 6.46 4.86
C LEU A 17 -7.49 6.61 4.19
N LEU A 18 -6.46 5.95 4.71
CA LEU A 18 -5.13 5.94 4.09
C LEU A 18 -5.20 5.37 2.66
N ASP A 19 -5.85 4.23 2.47
CA ASP A 19 -6.03 3.61 1.16
C ASP A 19 -6.78 4.54 0.20
N LEU A 20 -7.88 5.15 0.66
CA LEU A 20 -8.67 6.08 -0.15
C LEU A 20 -7.86 7.30 -0.61
N VAL A 21 -7.01 7.86 0.25
CA VAL A 21 -6.14 8.97 -0.12
C VAL A 21 -5.12 8.52 -1.18
N ALA A 22 -4.52 7.35 -1.01
CA ALA A 22 -3.58 6.79 -1.98
C ALA A 22 -4.22 6.57 -3.36
N GLU A 23 -5.42 6.02 -3.40
CA GLU A 23 -6.16 5.74 -4.64
C GLU A 23 -6.50 7.01 -5.44
N GLN A 24 -6.67 8.15 -4.78
CA GLN A 24 -7.05 9.39 -5.47
C GLN A 24 -5.93 9.96 -6.36
N GLY A 25 -4.66 9.68 -6.07
CA GLY A 25 -3.51 10.19 -6.82
C GLY A 25 -3.36 11.72 -6.83
N ARG A 26 -4.16 12.44 -6.05
CA ARG A 26 -4.18 13.90 -5.91
C ARG A 26 -4.73 14.29 -4.53
N PRO A 27 -4.49 15.53 -4.05
CA PRO A 27 -5.03 15.97 -2.78
C PRO A 27 -6.55 15.81 -2.70
N VAL A 28 -7.06 15.32 -1.58
CA VAL A 28 -8.47 15.03 -1.37
C VAL A 28 -8.98 15.66 -0.08
N SER A 29 -10.18 16.24 -0.14
CA SER A 29 -10.79 16.93 1.01
C SER A 29 -11.36 15.95 2.04
N ALA A 30 -11.42 16.39 3.31
CA ALA A 30 -12.05 15.62 4.37
C ALA A 30 -13.53 15.28 4.07
N LYS A 31 -14.25 16.20 3.45
CA LYS A 31 -15.67 15.98 3.06
C LYS A 31 -15.80 14.85 2.03
N LYS A 32 -14.91 14.82 1.04
CA LYS A 32 -14.90 13.74 0.05
C LYS A 32 -14.55 12.41 0.70
N LEU A 33 -13.54 12.39 1.57
CA LEU A 33 -13.14 11.19 2.31
C LEU A 33 -14.26 10.67 3.22
N ALA A 34 -14.96 11.54 3.91
CA ALA A 34 -16.12 11.18 4.73
C ALA A 34 -17.22 10.48 3.92
N ARG A 35 -17.52 11.00 2.72
CA ARG A 35 -18.49 10.37 1.80
C ARG A 35 -18.01 9.02 1.28
N LEU A 36 -16.76 8.94 0.84
CA LEU A 36 -16.18 7.69 0.28
C LEU A 36 -16.07 6.58 1.32
N SER A 37 -15.80 6.93 2.58
CA SER A 37 -15.67 5.97 3.69
C SER A 37 -16.99 5.73 4.43
N ASP A 38 -18.06 6.37 4.04
CA ASP A 38 -19.35 6.33 4.76
C ASP A 38 -19.19 6.57 6.27
N THR A 39 -18.42 7.59 6.61
CA THR A 39 -18.09 7.95 7.99
C THR A 39 -18.51 9.39 8.25
N ALA A 40 -19.05 9.66 9.44
CA ALA A 40 -19.41 11.02 9.85
C ALA A 40 -18.20 11.96 9.73
N LEU A 41 -18.44 13.19 9.26
CA LEU A 41 -17.37 14.18 9.02
C LEU A 41 -16.51 14.45 10.26
N ALA A 42 -17.14 14.58 11.44
CA ALA A 42 -16.42 14.81 12.68
C ALA A 42 -15.47 13.64 13.02
N THR A 43 -15.92 12.41 12.87
CA THR A 43 -15.09 11.21 13.06
C THR A 43 -13.97 11.17 12.04
N THR A 44 -14.25 11.49 10.77
CA THR A 44 -13.24 11.57 9.71
C THR A 44 -12.14 12.56 10.07
N TYR A 45 -12.47 13.75 10.56
CA TYR A 45 -11.47 14.72 11.00
C TYR A 45 -10.58 14.21 12.14
N HIS A 46 -11.16 13.49 13.11
CA HIS A 46 -10.35 12.89 14.19
C HIS A 46 -9.38 11.84 13.68
N LEU A 47 -9.83 10.97 12.78
CA LEU A 47 -8.99 9.95 12.17
C LEU A 47 -7.88 10.56 11.29
N LEU A 48 -8.23 11.54 10.47
CA LEU A 48 -7.26 12.25 9.61
C LEU A 48 -6.20 12.97 10.44
N ARG A 49 -6.59 13.63 11.53
CA ARG A 49 -5.65 14.28 12.45
C ARG A 49 -4.65 13.28 13.02
N THR A 50 -5.11 12.12 13.45
CA THR A 50 -4.25 11.06 13.96
C THR A 50 -3.30 10.54 12.88
N LEU A 51 -3.79 10.27 11.67
CA LEU A 51 -2.96 9.80 10.55
C LEU A 51 -1.90 10.84 10.16
N VAL A 52 -2.23 12.12 10.19
CA VAL A 52 -1.27 13.21 9.94
C VAL A 52 -0.24 13.30 11.07
N HIS A 53 -0.68 13.22 12.31
CA HIS A 53 0.23 13.23 13.47
C HIS A 53 1.25 12.09 13.40
N GLU A 54 0.83 10.91 13.01
CA GLU A 54 1.69 9.73 12.88
C GLU A 54 2.50 9.70 11.56
N GLY A 55 2.30 10.68 10.67
CA GLY A 55 3.04 10.80 9.42
C GLY A 55 2.55 9.91 8.28
N TYR A 56 1.43 9.22 8.44
CA TYR A 56 0.82 8.40 7.38
C TYR A 56 0.13 9.23 6.31
N LEU A 57 -0.42 10.36 6.69
CA LEU A 57 -0.94 11.38 5.78
C LEU A 57 -0.21 12.70 6.00
N ALA A 58 -0.30 13.58 5.02
CA ALA A 58 0.10 14.97 5.13
C ALA A 58 -1.06 15.86 4.68
N LYS A 59 -1.20 17.02 5.31
CA LYS A 59 -2.19 18.02 4.93
C LYS A 59 -1.53 19.11 4.11
N THR A 60 -2.08 19.38 2.94
CA THR A 60 -1.70 20.49 2.05
C THR A 60 -2.83 21.52 1.98
N GLU A 61 -2.59 22.64 1.28
CA GLU A 61 -3.64 23.64 1.02
C GLU A 61 -4.82 23.04 0.24
N ASP A 62 -4.56 22.07 -0.63
CA ASP A 62 -5.55 21.46 -1.51
C ASP A 62 -6.22 20.23 -0.92
N GLY A 63 -5.77 19.74 0.24
CA GLY A 63 -6.34 18.58 0.92
C GLY A 63 -5.30 17.65 1.50
N TYR A 64 -5.69 16.39 1.66
CA TYR A 64 -4.85 15.34 2.24
C TYR A 64 -4.17 14.52 1.15
N VAL A 65 -2.90 14.21 1.38
CA VAL A 65 -2.06 13.34 0.54
C VAL A 65 -1.40 12.27 1.42
N VAL A 66 -0.84 11.23 0.79
CA VAL A 66 -0.05 10.23 1.53
C VAL A 66 1.21 10.88 2.09
N GLY A 67 1.49 10.63 3.37
CA GLY A 67 2.68 11.12 4.06
C GLY A 67 3.92 10.27 3.77
N VAL A 68 5.00 10.52 4.51
CA VAL A 68 6.27 9.82 4.32
C VAL A 68 6.36 8.48 5.06
N ARG A 69 5.54 8.28 6.09
CA ARG A 69 5.61 7.09 6.95
C ARG A 69 5.39 5.76 6.22
N PRO A 70 4.41 5.62 5.31
CA PRO A 70 4.22 4.38 4.56
C PRO A 70 5.46 3.94 3.80
N ALA A 71 6.15 4.87 3.14
CA ALA A 71 7.41 4.58 2.45
C ALA A 71 8.52 4.13 3.40
N MET A 72 8.62 4.76 4.58
CA MET A 72 9.59 4.37 5.61
C MET A 72 9.31 2.96 6.16
N VAL A 73 8.05 2.62 6.39
CA VAL A 73 7.65 1.28 6.84
C VAL A 73 7.99 0.23 5.78
N ALA A 74 7.67 0.50 4.52
CA ALA A 74 8.00 -0.39 3.40
C ALA A 74 9.51 -0.59 3.24
N ALA A 75 10.32 0.47 3.37
CA ALA A 75 11.78 0.39 3.33
C ALA A 75 12.34 -0.51 4.45
N ARG A 76 11.79 -0.42 5.65
CA ARG A 76 12.21 -1.27 6.79
C ARG A 76 11.87 -2.75 6.58
N GLN A 77 10.85 -3.07 5.81
CA GLN A 77 10.52 -4.45 5.48
C GLN A 77 11.64 -5.12 4.67
N GLN A 78 12.30 -4.41 3.78
CA GLN A 78 13.45 -4.92 3.03
C GLN A 78 14.65 -5.24 3.96
N ASP A 79 14.77 -4.54 5.08
CA ASP A 79 15.81 -4.79 6.10
C ASP A 79 15.45 -5.98 7.02
N SER A 80 14.25 -6.53 6.96
CA SER A 80 13.86 -7.70 7.74
C SER A 80 14.54 -8.97 7.20
N LEU A 81 14.78 -9.97 8.08
CA LEU A 81 15.36 -11.26 7.66
C LEU A 81 14.55 -11.94 6.56
N VAL A 82 13.22 -11.84 6.61
CA VAL A 82 12.33 -12.39 5.58
C VAL A 82 12.48 -11.62 4.28
N GLY A 83 12.47 -10.29 4.33
CA GLY A 83 12.69 -9.43 3.17
C GLY A 83 14.03 -9.68 2.51
N GLN A 84 15.10 -9.80 3.30
CA GLN A 84 16.43 -10.11 2.79
C GLN A 84 16.49 -11.46 2.08
N ARG A 85 15.85 -12.50 2.65
CA ARG A 85 15.78 -13.83 2.03
C ARG A 85 15.01 -13.81 0.71
N ILE A 86 13.88 -13.11 0.67
CA ILE A 86 13.09 -12.94 -0.55
C ILE A 86 13.95 -12.25 -1.62
N HIS A 87 14.56 -11.12 -1.29
CA HIS A 87 15.42 -10.38 -2.20
C HIS A 87 16.59 -11.22 -2.73
N GLN A 88 17.24 -11.97 -1.85
CA GLN A 88 18.34 -12.86 -2.22
C GLN A 88 17.89 -13.95 -3.21
N GLN A 89 16.73 -14.57 -2.98
CA GLN A 89 16.20 -15.58 -3.90
C GLN A 89 15.80 -14.97 -5.25
N LEU A 90 15.22 -13.79 -5.25
CA LEU A 90 14.92 -13.06 -6.48
C LEU A 90 16.18 -12.71 -7.28
N ARG A 91 17.27 -12.34 -6.61
CA ARG A 91 18.57 -12.11 -7.26
C ARG A 91 19.12 -13.36 -7.92
N VAL A 92 19.06 -14.51 -7.25
CA VAL A 92 19.48 -15.79 -7.81
C VAL A 92 18.69 -16.11 -9.09
N LEU A 93 17.37 -15.97 -9.04
CA LEU A 93 16.51 -16.17 -10.21
C LEU A 93 16.84 -15.20 -11.34
N HIS A 94 17.03 -13.92 -11.00
CA HIS A 94 17.40 -12.89 -11.97
C HIS A 94 18.70 -13.23 -12.69
N ASP A 95 19.71 -13.66 -11.94
CA ASP A 95 21.04 -14.00 -12.48
C ASP A 95 21.02 -15.26 -13.33
N GLU A 96 20.22 -16.27 -12.94
CA GLU A 96 20.08 -17.53 -13.69
C GLU A 96 19.25 -17.35 -14.97
N LEU A 97 18.14 -16.62 -14.89
CA LEU A 97 17.19 -16.47 -15.98
C LEU A 97 17.48 -15.27 -16.88
N ARG A 98 18.34 -14.35 -16.45
CA ARG A 98 18.60 -13.08 -17.13
C ARG A 98 17.33 -12.27 -17.40
N ALA A 99 16.38 -12.32 -16.48
CA ALA A 99 15.09 -11.67 -16.57
C ALA A 99 14.74 -10.97 -15.26
N ALA A 100 13.87 -9.96 -15.33
CA ALA A 100 13.31 -9.35 -14.13
C ALA A 100 12.62 -10.42 -13.29
N SER A 101 12.91 -10.45 -12.00
CA SER A 101 12.32 -11.41 -11.06
C SER A 101 11.60 -10.64 -9.96
N TYR A 102 10.40 -11.06 -9.64
CA TYR A 102 9.59 -10.38 -8.64
C TYR A 102 8.81 -11.37 -7.77
N MET A 103 8.44 -10.92 -6.59
CA MET A 103 7.50 -11.61 -5.71
C MET A 103 6.25 -10.76 -5.53
N ALA A 104 5.13 -11.36 -5.77
CA ALA A 104 3.83 -10.77 -5.47
C ALA A 104 3.01 -11.74 -4.62
N VAL A 105 2.11 -11.19 -3.82
CA VAL A 105 1.17 -11.95 -3.01
C VAL A 105 -0.26 -11.57 -3.39
N LEU A 106 -1.15 -12.55 -3.37
CA LEU A 106 -2.58 -12.30 -3.54
C LEU A 106 -3.17 -11.86 -2.20
N ARG A 107 -3.76 -10.68 -2.16
CA ARG A 107 -4.43 -10.15 -0.98
C ARG A 107 -5.76 -9.55 -1.40
N ASP A 108 -6.84 -10.03 -0.80
CA ASP A 108 -8.21 -9.55 -1.06
C ASP A 108 -8.61 -9.56 -2.55
N GLY A 109 -8.07 -10.53 -3.32
CA GLY A 109 -8.33 -10.64 -4.76
C GLY A 109 -7.40 -9.79 -5.64
N GLU A 110 -6.48 -9.03 -5.05
CA GLU A 110 -5.52 -8.19 -5.78
C GLU A 110 -4.09 -8.71 -5.61
N MET A 111 -3.29 -8.58 -6.68
CA MET A 111 -1.87 -8.90 -6.64
C MET A 111 -1.08 -7.72 -6.08
N VAL A 112 -0.40 -7.94 -4.97
CA VAL A 112 0.45 -6.92 -4.32
C VAL A 112 1.91 -7.29 -4.54
N LEU A 113 2.66 -6.40 -5.20
CA LEU A 113 4.09 -6.56 -5.40
C LEU A 113 4.82 -6.39 -4.06
N VAL A 114 5.60 -7.40 -3.68
CA VAL A 114 6.38 -7.40 -2.43
C VAL A 114 7.82 -6.94 -2.67
N ASP A 115 8.45 -7.46 -3.71
CA ASP A 115 9.83 -7.13 -4.05
C ASP A 115 10.10 -7.42 -5.53
N ILE A 116 11.10 -6.74 -6.10
CA ILE A 116 11.53 -6.88 -7.49
C ILE A 116 13.04 -6.78 -7.60
N VAL A 117 13.63 -7.62 -8.44
CA VAL A 117 15.00 -7.49 -8.91
C VAL A 117 14.98 -7.34 -10.43
N ASP A 118 15.47 -6.20 -10.90
CA ASP A 118 15.50 -5.84 -12.31
C ASP A 118 16.86 -5.25 -12.66
N SER A 119 17.19 -5.24 -13.94
CA SER A 119 18.38 -4.57 -14.47
C SER A 119 18.05 -3.92 -15.82
N PRO A 120 18.78 -2.85 -16.20
CA PRO A 120 18.56 -2.18 -17.50
C PRO A 120 18.71 -3.08 -18.70
N ALA A 121 19.43 -4.19 -18.55
CA ALA A 121 19.69 -5.17 -19.63
C ALA A 121 18.64 -6.29 -19.68
N ALA A 122 17.79 -6.42 -18.67
CA ALA A 122 16.71 -7.41 -18.67
C ALA A 122 15.51 -6.89 -19.47
N PRO A 123 14.85 -7.74 -20.28
CA PRO A 123 13.60 -7.34 -20.90
C PRO A 123 12.59 -7.03 -19.80
N ARG A 124 12.12 -5.78 -19.76
CA ARG A 124 11.04 -5.38 -18.88
C ARG A 124 9.76 -6.01 -19.40
N THR A 125 9.20 -6.89 -18.62
CA THR A 125 7.79 -7.20 -18.73
C THR A 125 7.06 -6.02 -18.11
N ASP A 126 6.28 -5.30 -18.89
CA ASP A 126 5.40 -4.27 -18.33
C ASP A 126 4.40 -4.98 -17.42
N LEU A 127 4.74 -5.05 -16.12
CA LEU A 127 3.91 -5.66 -15.07
C LEU A 127 2.56 -4.95 -14.87
N TRP A 128 2.33 -3.90 -15.64
CA TRP A 128 1.07 -3.15 -15.69
C TRP A 128 0.10 -3.65 -16.74
N VAL A 129 0.43 -4.74 -17.46
CA VAL A 129 -0.51 -5.39 -18.36
C VAL A 129 -1.54 -6.12 -17.52
N ASP A 130 -2.64 -5.46 -17.29
CA ASP A 130 -4.00 -5.97 -17.03
C ASP A 130 -4.09 -7.40 -16.47
N LEU A 131 -3.83 -7.55 -15.17
CA LEU A 131 -4.36 -8.70 -14.43
C LEU A 131 -5.85 -8.54 -14.14
N THR A 132 -6.48 -7.48 -14.62
CA THR A 132 -7.92 -7.23 -14.49
C THR A 132 -8.76 -7.78 -15.63
N ASP A 133 -8.15 -8.28 -16.71
CA ASP A 133 -8.89 -8.81 -17.87
C ASP A 133 -8.81 -10.34 -17.95
N SER A 134 -9.20 -10.99 -16.86
CA SER A 134 -9.52 -12.43 -16.84
C SER A 134 -10.80 -12.64 -16.05
N ALA A 135 -11.88 -12.14 -16.61
CA ALA A 135 -13.21 -12.62 -16.26
C ALA A 135 -13.58 -13.80 -17.16
#